data_c8492ca0e11414e16031a29c29ccf985
#
_entry.id   c8492ca0e11414e16031a29c29ccf985
#
_cell.length_a   1.000
_cell.length_b   1.000
_cell.length_c   1.000
_cell.angle_alpha   90.00
_cell.angle_beta   90.00
_cell.angle_gamma   90.00
#
_symmetry.space_group_name_H-M   'P 1'
#
loop_
_entity.id
_entity.type
_entity.pdbx_description
1 polymer ?
#
loop_
_entity_poly.entity_id
_entity_poly.type
_entity_poly.pdbx_seq_one_letter_code
_entity_poly.pdbx_strand_id
1 'polypeptide(L)'
;MMLKRSLGCLLVLTLASGILWAQNAPKVDHTNRSNAPAQRWNPPAGHTVIWTNLGPSFSNLYNDTTGYYVLGPNNSAGFGEQWIGLPFTPSKSVSATLLVAAIGIESGTSLVDLGLYSDSGGTVGTLIAGGHSTKIPAFGTCCTLVEVSIPSTALTAGTQYWIAATSDDTNAPDFTGVFESSNQSTIAYNPALEGWFTFSGNVPAVGILQ
;
A
#
# COMPACT_ATOMS: atom_id res chain seq x y z
N MET A 1 46.18 7.77 39.61
CA MET A 1 45.26 6.63 39.76
C MET A 1 44.12 6.84 38.75
N MET A 2 44.18 6.07 37.68
CA MET A 2 43.29 6.20 36.53
C MET A 2 41.92 5.58 36.83
N LEU A 3 40.86 6.26 36.45
CA LEU A 3 39.51 5.64 36.30
C LEU A 3 39.00 5.92 34.90
N LYS A 4 39.30 4.99 33.96
CA LYS A 4 38.59 4.84 32.69
C LYS A 4 37.26 4.16 33.04
N ARG A 5 36.12 4.81 32.79
CA ARG A 5 34.82 4.16 32.74
C ARG A 5 34.21 4.33 31.35
N SER A 6 34.14 3.22 30.70
CA SER A 6 33.40 2.76 29.56
C SER A 6 32.07 3.51 29.29
N LEU A 7 32.06 4.22 28.18
CA LEU A 7 30.87 4.67 27.47
C LEU A 7 30.64 3.72 26.31
N GLY A 8 29.91 2.67 26.54
CA GLY A 8 29.66 1.68 25.51
C GLY A 8 28.56 0.73 25.95
N CYS A 9 27.30 1.15 25.88
CA CYS A 9 26.13 0.26 25.80
C CYS A 9 24.82 1.05 25.78
N LEU A 10 24.58 1.90 24.81
CA LEU A 10 23.24 2.53 24.68
C LEU A 10 22.78 2.75 23.23
N LEU A 11 23.31 1.99 22.28
CA LEU A 11 22.93 2.19 20.86
C LEU A 11 22.29 0.97 20.19
N VAL A 12 21.84 -0.02 20.93
CA VAL A 12 21.31 -1.28 20.34
C VAL A 12 19.82 -1.50 20.59
N LEU A 13 19.17 -0.69 21.42
CA LEU A 13 17.76 -0.95 21.81
C LEU A 13 16.71 -0.31 20.93
N THR A 14 17.04 0.60 20.03
CA THR A 14 16.04 1.29 19.20
C THR A 14 15.70 0.58 17.88
N LEU A 15 16.51 -0.36 17.43
CA LEU A 15 16.25 -1.11 16.18
C LEU A 15 15.31 -2.32 16.38
N ALA A 16 15.17 -2.81 17.58
CA ALA A 16 14.34 -4.00 17.86
C ALA A 16 12.84 -3.68 17.96
N SER A 17 12.47 -2.45 18.30
CA SER A 17 11.06 -2.06 18.45
C SER A 17 10.34 -1.93 17.09
N GLY A 18 11.00 -1.42 16.06
CA GLY A 18 10.38 -1.27 14.73
C GLY A 18 9.99 -2.60 14.06
N ILE A 19 10.78 -3.66 14.27
CA ILE A 19 10.51 -4.98 13.68
C ILE A 19 9.30 -5.67 14.33
N LEU A 20 9.08 -5.45 15.62
CA LEU A 20 7.95 -6.01 16.35
C LEU A 20 6.61 -5.39 15.92
N TRP A 21 6.59 -4.11 15.58
CA TRP A 21 5.39 -3.43 15.08
C TRP A 21 5.03 -3.86 13.65
N ALA A 22 6.01 -3.99 12.76
CA ALA A 22 5.78 -4.42 11.39
C ALA A 22 5.22 -5.85 11.30
N GLN A 23 5.59 -6.75 12.21
CA GLN A 23 5.04 -8.10 12.27
C GLN A 23 3.60 -8.16 12.79
N ASN A 24 3.14 -7.12 13.46
CA ASN A 24 1.81 -7.01 14.04
C ASN A 24 0.93 -5.97 13.32
N ALA A 25 1.25 -5.61 12.09
CA ALA A 25 0.38 -4.74 11.30
C ALA A 25 -1.06 -5.31 11.29
N PRO A 26 -2.07 -4.55 11.70
CA PRO A 26 -3.44 -5.00 11.69
C PRO A 26 -3.84 -5.56 10.34
N LYS A 27 -4.37 -6.78 10.34
CA LYS A 27 -4.80 -7.52 9.15
C LYS A 27 -6.27 -7.84 9.26
N VAL A 28 -6.92 -7.90 8.12
CA VAL A 28 -8.32 -8.30 8.00
C VAL A 28 -8.40 -9.74 7.55
N ASP A 29 -9.30 -10.49 8.14
CA ASP A 29 -9.66 -11.85 7.71
C ASP A 29 -10.84 -11.77 6.73
N HIS A 30 -10.65 -12.32 5.56
CA HIS A 30 -11.62 -12.35 4.45
C HIS A 30 -12.50 -13.61 4.44
N THR A 31 -12.70 -14.29 5.54
CA THR A 31 -13.49 -15.54 5.60
C THR A 31 -14.95 -15.37 5.14
N ASN A 32 -15.46 -14.15 5.13
CA ASN A 32 -16.83 -13.83 4.70
C ASN A 32 -16.90 -13.25 3.27
N ARG A 33 -15.94 -13.56 2.41
CA ARG A 33 -15.98 -13.11 1.02
C ARG A 33 -17.27 -13.49 0.32
N SER A 34 -17.77 -12.55 -0.47
CA SER A 34 -18.80 -12.83 -1.46
C SER A 34 -18.30 -13.91 -2.42
N ASN A 35 -19.06 -15.01 -2.58
CA ASN A 35 -18.80 -16.05 -3.58
C ASN A 35 -19.17 -15.58 -5.01
N ALA A 36 -19.21 -14.28 -5.27
CA ALA A 36 -19.47 -13.76 -6.60
C ALA A 36 -18.35 -14.25 -7.55
N PRO A 37 -18.69 -14.63 -8.79
CA PRO A 37 -17.68 -15.02 -9.76
C PRO A 37 -16.66 -13.90 -9.93
N ALA A 38 -15.39 -14.25 -9.91
CA ALA A 38 -14.30 -13.33 -10.12
C ALA A 38 -14.51 -12.56 -11.43
N GLN A 39 -14.73 -11.26 -11.32
CA GLN A 39 -14.89 -10.41 -12.49
C GLN A 39 -13.50 -9.94 -12.96
N ARG A 40 -13.14 -10.30 -14.18
CA ARG A 40 -11.86 -9.85 -14.75
C ARG A 40 -11.88 -8.34 -14.89
N TRP A 41 -10.93 -7.66 -14.26
CA TRP A 41 -10.69 -6.25 -14.49
C TRP A 41 -9.94 -6.05 -15.81
N ASN A 42 -10.32 -5.06 -16.59
CA ASN A 42 -9.62 -4.65 -17.80
C ASN A 42 -9.18 -3.20 -17.64
N PRO A 43 -7.95 -2.87 -18.08
CA PRO A 43 -7.51 -1.49 -18.12
C PRO A 43 -8.52 -0.60 -18.86
N PRO A 44 -8.75 0.63 -18.41
CA PRO A 44 -9.54 1.60 -19.15
C PRO A 44 -9.01 1.79 -20.56
N ALA A 45 -9.89 2.11 -21.51
CA ALA A 45 -9.52 2.33 -22.91
C ALA A 45 -8.40 3.38 -23.01
N GLY A 46 -7.36 3.08 -23.76
CA GLY A 46 -6.20 3.95 -23.95
C GLY A 46 -5.08 3.80 -22.92
N HIS A 47 -5.29 3.02 -21.86
CA HIS A 47 -4.26 2.73 -20.88
C HIS A 47 -3.54 1.40 -21.16
N THR A 48 -2.24 1.37 -20.93
CA THR A 48 -1.42 0.16 -21.00
C THR A 48 -0.67 -0.06 -19.68
N VAL A 49 -0.51 -1.33 -19.31
CA VAL A 49 0.13 -1.71 -18.04
C VAL A 49 1.63 -1.43 -18.11
N ILE A 50 2.13 -0.64 -17.18
CA ILE A 50 3.57 -0.44 -16.95
C ILE A 50 4.10 -1.57 -16.07
N TRP A 51 3.41 -1.80 -14.96
CA TRP A 51 3.74 -2.84 -13.98
C TRP A 51 2.50 -3.22 -13.17
N THR A 52 2.41 -4.48 -12.76
CA THR A 52 1.41 -4.98 -11.83
C THR A 52 1.86 -6.30 -11.22
N ASN A 53 1.43 -6.60 -10.01
CA ASN A 53 1.57 -7.92 -9.40
C ASN A 53 0.35 -8.83 -9.62
N LEU A 54 -0.65 -8.37 -10.35
CA LEU A 54 -1.86 -9.13 -10.71
C LEU A 54 -1.70 -9.99 -11.97
N GLY A 55 -0.47 -10.16 -12.45
CA GLY A 55 -0.16 -10.89 -13.65
C GLY A 55 -0.45 -10.12 -14.95
N PRO A 56 -0.08 -10.69 -16.11
CA PRO A 56 -0.32 -10.03 -17.38
C PRO A 56 -1.83 -9.87 -17.61
N SER A 57 -2.22 -8.68 -18.00
CA SER A 57 -3.62 -8.31 -18.21
C SER A 57 -4.52 -8.51 -16.99
N PHE A 58 -3.97 -8.36 -15.78
CA PHE A 58 -4.71 -8.54 -14.53
C PHE A 58 -5.44 -9.88 -14.46
N SER A 59 -4.79 -10.95 -14.97
CA SER A 59 -5.36 -12.29 -15.04
C SER A 59 -5.25 -13.07 -13.73
N ASN A 60 -4.30 -12.73 -12.89
CA ASN A 60 -4.16 -13.30 -11.56
C ASN A 60 -5.00 -12.46 -10.60
N LEU A 61 -6.17 -12.98 -10.28
CA LEU A 61 -7.02 -12.33 -9.31
C LEU A 61 -6.38 -12.44 -7.94
N TYR A 62 -6.42 -11.34 -7.20
CA TYR A 62 -6.09 -11.38 -5.79
C TYR A 62 -7.16 -12.22 -5.07
N ASN A 63 -6.76 -13.30 -4.44
CA ASN A 63 -7.68 -14.18 -3.72
C ASN A 63 -7.12 -14.59 -2.35
N ASP A 64 -6.31 -13.74 -1.75
CA ASP A 64 -5.83 -13.98 -0.41
C ASP A 64 -6.98 -13.87 0.60
N THR A 65 -6.85 -14.59 1.69
CA THR A 65 -7.81 -14.55 2.80
C THR A 65 -7.53 -13.42 3.78
N THR A 66 -6.42 -12.68 3.61
CA THR A 66 -6.04 -11.59 4.50
C THR A 66 -5.58 -10.37 3.72
N GLY A 67 -5.96 -9.20 4.21
CA GLY A 67 -5.51 -7.90 3.73
C GLY A 67 -4.93 -7.03 4.84
N TYR A 68 -4.52 -5.84 4.48
CA TYR A 68 -4.05 -4.83 5.44
C TYR A 68 -5.04 -3.68 5.49
N TYR A 69 -5.29 -3.17 6.67
CA TYR A 69 -6.02 -1.93 6.81
C TYR A 69 -5.24 -0.74 6.24
N VAL A 70 -5.95 0.17 5.61
CA VAL A 70 -5.50 1.54 5.37
C VAL A 70 -6.37 2.43 6.24
N LEU A 71 -5.78 3.03 7.25
CA LEU A 71 -6.49 3.72 8.32
C LEU A 71 -6.10 5.19 8.36
N GLY A 72 -7.10 6.06 8.38
CA GLY A 72 -6.93 7.47 8.69
C GLY A 72 -6.86 7.75 10.19
N PRO A 73 -6.58 9.01 10.57
CA PRO A 73 -6.37 9.39 11.97
C PRO A 73 -7.60 9.23 12.86
N ASN A 74 -8.81 9.26 12.30
CA ASN A 74 -10.06 9.18 13.05
C ASN A 74 -10.83 7.86 12.77
N ASN A 75 -10.12 6.78 12.42
CA ASN A 75 -10.75 5.51 12.12
C ASN A 75 -11.44 4.87 13.33
N SER A 76 -12.51 4.11 13.09
CA SER A 76 -13.27 3.39 14.12
C SER A 76 -12.73 2.00 14.44
N ALA A 77 -11.67 1.55 13.75
CA ALA A 77 -11.12 0.21 13.94
C ALA A 77 -10.38 0.03 15.28
N GLY A 78 -10.16 1.12 16.02
CA GLY A 78 -9.48 1.09 17.32
C GLY A 78 -7.96 0.94 17.22
N PHE A 79 -7.40 1.05 16.02
CA PHE A 79 -5.96 1.08 15.74
C PHE A 79 -5.50 2.50 15.47
N GLY A 80 -4.21 2.74 15.55
CA GLY A 80 -3.62 3.98 15.06
C GLY A 80 -3.74 4.10 13.54
N GLU A 81 -3.43 5.28 13.01
CA GLU A 81 -3.30 5.51 11.58
C GLU A 81 -2.34 4.49 10.95
N GLN A 82 -2.69 3.96 9.77
CA GLN A 82 -1.90 2.94 9.09
C GLN A 82 -1.89 3.14 7.59
N TRP A 83 -0.70 3.22 7.01
CA TRP A 83 -0.46 3.31 5.58
C TRP A 83 0.35 2.11 5.09
N ILE A 84 0.12 1.70 3.85
CA ILE A 84 0.74 0.50 3.27
C ILE A 84 1.32 0.85 1.91
N GLY A 85 2.55 0.39 1.64
CA GLY A 85 3.26 0.61 0.38
C GLY A 85 3.88 -0.66 -0.20
N LEU A 86 3.99 -0.71 -1.53
CA LEU A 86 4.60 -1.79 -2.29
C LEU A 86 5.64 -1.24 -3.27
N PRO A 87 6.89 -1.78 -3.28
CA PRO A 87 7.89 -1.36 -4.24
C PRO A 87 7.67 -1.99 -5.60
N PHE A 88 8.05 -1.27 -6.64
CA PHE A 88 8.12 -1.79 -8.01
C PHE A 88 9.26 -1.14 -8.77
N THR A 89 9.67 -1.80 -9.86
CA THR A 89 10.73 -1.30 -10.76
C THR A 89 10.24 -1.43 -12.19
N PRO A 90 10.03 -0.33 -12.92
CA PRO A 90 9.61 -0.39 -14.31
C PRO A 90 10.73 -0.93 -15.19
N SER A 91 10.39 -1.80 -16.15
CA SER A 91 11.37 -2.37 -17.09
C SER A 91 11.74 -1.43 -18.23
N LYS A 92 10.97 -0.36 -18.42
CA LYS A 92 11.15 0.66 -19.47
C LYS A 92 10.90 2.05 -18.90
N SER A 93 11.56 3.06 -19.44
CA SER A 93 11.24 4.46 -19.15
C SER A 93 9.94 4.84 -19.86
N VAL A 94 8.94 5.26 -19.09
CA VAL A 94 7.56 5.55 -19.53
C VAL A 94 6.96 6.62 -18.65
N SER A 95 5.79 7.13 -19.02
CA SER A 95 5.02 8.04 -18.15
C SER A 95 3.81 7.32 -17.57
N ALA A 96 3.66 7.38 -16.27
CA ALA A 96 2.50 6.86 -15.56
C ALA A 96 1.39 7.90 -15.48
N THR A 97 0.14 7.45 -15.61
CA THR A 97 -1.06 8.32 -15.54
C THR A 97 -2.16 7.75 -14.66
N LEU A 98 -2.07 6.46 -14.29
CA LEU A 98 -3.10 5.78 -13.51
C LEU A 98 -2.48 4.81 -12.52
N LEU A 99 -2.92 4.87 -11.28
CA LEU A 99 -2.67 3.88 -10.24
C LEU A 99 -3.93 3.05 -10.02
N VAL A 100 -3.75 1.76 -9.76
CA VAL A 100 -4.86 0.86 -9.42
C VAL A 100 -4.51 0.02 -8.22
N ALA A 101 -5.49 -0.26 -7.38
CA ALA A 101 -5.31 -1.07 -6.18
C ALA A 101 -6.58 -1.82 -5.80
N ALA A 102 -6.43 -3.01 -5.24
CA ALA A 102 -7.52 -3.77 -4.67
C ALA A 102 -7.81 -3.24 -3.25
N ILE A 103 -8.73 -2.29 -3.16
CA ILE A 103 -9.15 -1.68 -1.89
C ILE A 103 -10.67 -1.80 -1.77
N GLY A 104 -11.16 -2.22 -0.61
CA GLY A 104 -12.55 -2.18 -0.24
C GLY A 104 -12.76 -1.33 1.00
N ILE A 105 -13.90 -0.66 1.09
CA ILE A 105 -14.27 0.09 2.28
C ILE A 105 -15.00 -0.84 3.27
N GLU A 106 -14.55 -0.88 4.51
CA GLU A 106 -15.18 -1.62 5.58
C GLU A 106 -16.07 -0.71 6.42
N SER A 107 -15.61 0.49 6.72
CA SER A 107 -16.37 1.51 7.45
C SER A 107 -15.92 2.92 7.09
N GLY A 108 -16.69 3.93 7.46
CA GLY A 108 -16.36 5.34 7.23
C GLY A 108 -16.73 5.83 5.85
N THR A 109 -15.99 6.81 5.35
CA THR A 109 -16.22 7.42 4.03
C THR A 109 -15.37 6.74 2.95
N SER A 110 -15.85 6.78 1.72
CA SER A 110 -15.17 6.20 0.57
C SER A 110 -14.10 7.16 0.01
N LEU A 111 -13.04 7.41 0.77
CA LEU A 111 -11.90 8.22 0.35
C LEU A 111 -10.60 7.49 0.66
N VAL A 112 -9.77 7.28 -0.36
CA VAL A 112 -8.42 6.73 -0.22
C VAL A 112 -7.49 7.47 -1.16
N ASP A 113 -6.30 7.74 -0.70
CA ASP A 113 -5.22 8.29 -1.49
C ASP A 113 -4.30 7.17 -1.98
N LEU A 114 -4.07 7.11 -3.29
CA LEU A 114 -3.00 6.33 -3.88
C LEU A 114 -1.90 7.27 -4.36
N GLY A 115 -0.68 7.00 -3.96
CA GLY A 115 0.48 7.79 -4.32
C GLY A 115 1.60 6.95 -4.93
N LEU A 116 2.30 7.60 -5.86
CA LEU A 116 3.58 7.16 -6.40
C LEU A 116 4.68 7.89 -5.65
N TYR A 117 5.61 7.14 -5.07
CA TYR A 117 6.68 7.67 -4.25
C TYR A 117 8.05 7.27 -4.81
N SER A 118 9.07 8.08 -4.53
CA SER A 118 10.46 7.71 -4.76
C SER A 118 10.90 6.61 -3.79
N ASP A 119 11.99 5.93 -4.12
CA ASP A 119 12.69 5.09 -3.15
C ASP A 119 13.60 5.94 -2.26
N SER A 120 13.67 5.58 -0.98
CA SER A 120 14.59 6.18 -0.01
C SER A 120 15.35 5.08 0.75
N GLY A 121 16.37 4.51 0.10
CA GLY A 121 17.19 3.48 0.72
C GLY A 121 16.47 2.17 0.98
N GLY A 122 15.54 1.76 0.10
CA GLY A 122 14.77 0.53 0.20
C GLY A 122 13.47 0.67 1.00
N THR A 123 13.02 1.90 1.25
CA THR A 123 11.70 2.21 1.84
C THR A 123 11.03 3.36 1.08
N VAL A 124 9.78 3.66 1.43
CA VAL A 124 8.99 4.73 0.81
C VAL A 124 9.63 6.09 1.10
N GLY A 125 9.89 6.84 0.04
CA GLY A 125 10.50 8.16 0.08
C GLY A 125 9.47 9.29 -0.06
N THR A 126 9.75 10.22 -0.97
CA THR A 126 8.93 11.42 -1.19
C THR A 126 7.81 11.12 -2.19
N LEU A 127 6.62 11.65 -1.94
CA LEU A 127 5.51 11.64 -2.89
C LEU A 127 5.90 12.36 -4.17
N ILE A 128 5.78 11.68 -5.31
CA ILE A 128 6.04 12.22 -6.65
C ILE A 128 4.75 12.69 -7.29
N ALA A 129 3.72 11.84 -7.25
CA ALA A 129 2.40 12.11 -7.78
C ALA A 129 1.37 11.27 -7.04
N GLY A 130 0.16 11.77 -6.91
CA GLY A 130 -0.91 11.05 -6.25
C GLY A 130 -2.27 11.66 -6.57
N GLY A 131 -3.28 11.00 -6.10
CA GLY A 131 -4.66 11.40 -6.18
C GLY A 131 -5.51 10.54 -5.26
N HIS A 132 -6.79 10.87 -5.19
CA HIS A 132 -7.73 10.15 -4.36
C HIS A 132 -8.87 9.55 -5.18
N SER A 133 -9.50 8.53 -4.63
CA SER A 133 -10.74 7.96 -5.14
C SER A 133 -11.84 8.05 -4.09
N THR A 134 -13.01 8.48 -4.55
CA THR A 134 -14.26 8.43 -3.76
C THR A 134 -15.15 7.26 -4.17
N LYS A 135 -14.69 6.43 -5.10
CA LYS A 135 -15.44 5.27 -5.63
C LYS A 135 -14.76 3.98 -5.17
N ILE A 136 -14.90 3.68 -3.89
CA ILE A 136 -14.34 2.48 -3.31
C ILE A 136 -15.46 1.47 -3.11
N PRO A 137 -15.31 0.23 -3.62
CA PRO A 137 -16.31 -0.82 -3.43
C PRO A 137 -16.41 -1.22 -1.96
N ALA A 138 -17.53 -1.80 -1.58
CA ALA A 138 -17.67 -2.39 -0.26
C ALA A 138 -16.63 -3.51 -0.08
N PHE A 139 -16.12 -3.66 1.12
CA PHE A 139 -15.24 -4.74 1.51
C PHE A 139 -15.83 -6.12 1.15
N GLY A 140 -14.98 -7.04 0.73
CA GLY A 140 -15.39 -8.37 0.28
C GLY A 140 -15.93 -8.44 -1.15
N THR A 141 -15.97 -7.33 -1.88
CA THR A 141 -16.28 -7.31 -3.31
C THR A 141 -15.05 -7.75 -4.10
N CYS A 142 -14.97 -9.03 -4.39
CA CYS A 142 -13.82 -9.57 -5.11
C CYS A 142 -13.65 -8.90 -6.48
N CYS A 143 -12.39 -8.61 -6.75
CA CYS A 143 -11.83 -8.37 -8.07
C CYS A 143 -12.21 -7.02 -8.69
N THR A 144 -12.71 -6.10 -7.90
CA THR A 144 -12.86 -4.70 -8.28
C THR A 144 -11.59 -3.94 -7.87
N LEU A 145 -10.97 -3.24 -8.81
CA LEU A 145 -9.85 -2.37 -8.53
C LEU A 145 -10.32 -0.92 -8.42
N VAL A 146 -9.78 -0.22 -7.45
CA VAL A 146 -9.91 1.23 -7.33
C VAL A 146 -8.93 1.87 -8.29
N GLU A 147 -9.39 2.85 -9.05
CA GLU A 147 -8.61 3.60 -10.03
C GLU A 147 -8.39 5.02 -9.54
N VAL A 148 -7.13 5.47 -9.57
CA VAL A 148 -6.73 6.83 -9.22
C VAL A 148 -5.90 7.42 -10.33
N SER A 149 -6.44 8.42 -11.03
CA SER A 149 -5.69 9.19 -12.03
C SER A 149 -4.66 10.08 -11.35
N ILE A 150 -3.45 10.09 -11.90
CA ILE A 150 -2.36 10.96 -11.46
C ILE A 150 -1.89 11.86 -12.63
N PRO A 151 -1.25 13.00 -12.35
CA PRO A 151 -0.54 13.76 -13.37
C PRO A 151 0.45 12.88 -14.12
N SER A 152 0.61 13.10 -15.42
CA SER A 152 1.58 12.35 -16.23
C SER A 152 2.99 12.45 -15.62
N THR A 153 3.49 11.33 -15.11
CA THR A 153 4.70 11.26 -14.30
C THR A 153 5.73 10.33 -14.93
N ALA A 154 6.90 10.88 -15.25
CA ALA A 154 7.98 10.12 -15.86
C ALA A 154 8.60 9.12 -14.88
N LEU A 155 8.72 7.88 -15.33
CA LEU A 155 9.41 6.78 -14.63
C LEU A 155 10.65 6.38 -15.42
N THR A 156 11.74 6.13 -14.71
CA THR A 156 13.00 5.68 -15.29
C THR A 156 13.14 4.17 -15.17
N ALA A 157 13.50 3.50 -16.27
CA ALA A 157 13.76 2.05 -16.26
C ALA A 157 14.82 1.67 -15.21
N GLY A 158 14.60 0.58 -14.51
CA GLY A 158 15.53 0.07 -13.50
C GLY A 158 15.57 0.86 -12.18
N THR A 159 14.83 1.95 -12.05
CA THR A 159 14.70 2.73 -10.82
C THR A 159 13.55 2.18 -9.98
N GLN A 160 13.79 1.95 -8.69
CA GLN A 160 12.74 1.53 -7.76
C GLN A 160 11.86 2.72 -7.38
N TYR A 161 10.57 2.47 -7.36
CA TYR A 161 9.51 3.36 -6.88
C TYR A 161 8.59 2.59 -5.94
N TRP A 162 7.68 3.30 -5.30
CA TRP A 162 6.67 2.73 -4.41
C TRP A 162 5.27 3.19 -4.80
N ILE A 163 4.31 2.30 -4.74
CA ILE A 163 2.89 2.63 -4.74
C ILE A 163 2.42 2.49 -3.31
N ALA A 164 1.85 3.53 -2.73
CA ALA A 164 1.31 3.46 -1.38
C ALA A 164 -0.15 3.92 -1.34
N ALA A 165 -0.91 3.26 -0.48
CA ALA A 165 -2.23 3.72 -0.07
C ALA A 165 -2.13 4.37 1.29
N THR A 166 -2.72 5.54 1.37
CA THR A 166 -2.77 6.38 2.55
C THR A 166 -4.18 6.90 2.74
N SER A 167 -4.46 7.42 3.92
CA SER A 167 -5.67 8.17 4.18
C SER A 167 -5.30 9.36 5.03
N ASP A 168 -5.60 10.56 4.56
CA ASP A 168 -5.37 11.79 5.34
C ASP A 168 -6.61 12.24 6.10
N ASP A 169 -7.64 11.49 6.06
CA ASP A 169 -9.00 11.65 6.55
C ASP A 169 -9.23 12.71 7.64
N THR A 170 -8.86 13.95 7.33
CA THR A 170 -9.14 15.10 8.18
C THR A 170 -10.62 15.50 8.16
N ASN A 171 -11.37 15.02 7.15
CA ASN A 171 -12.74 15.38 6.88
C ASN A 171 -13.74 14.24 7.02
N ALA A 172 -13.26 13.01 7.13
CA ALA A 172 -14.08 11.81 7.23
C ALA A 172 -13.67 11.01 8.47
N PRO A 173 -14.54 10.90 9.47
CA PRO A 173 -14.14 10.43 10.80
C PRO A 173 -13.71 8.97 10.84
N ASP A 174 -14.19 8.11 9.94
CA ASP A 174 -13.98 6.67 10.03
C ASP A 174 -13.74 6.04 8.66
N PHE A 175 -12.52 6.14 8.16
CA PHE A 175 -12.16 5.48 6.92
C PHE A 175 -11.32 4.24 7.20
N THR A 176 -11.76 3.12 6.70
CA THR A 176 -11.01 1.87 6.70
C THR A 176 -11.02 1.27 5.31
N GLY A 177 -9.86 1.21 4.70
CA GLY A 177 -9.66 0.52 3.44
C GLY A 177 -8.83 -0.75 3.66
N VAL A 178 -8.98 -1.73 2.81
CA VAL A 178 -8.28 -3.00 2.89
C VAL A 178 -7.55 -3.25 1.58
N PHE A 179 -6.24 -3.48 1.67
CA PHE A 179 -5.48 -4.06 0.60
C PHE A 179 -5.57 -5.58 0.64
N GLU A 180 -5.86 -6.17 -0.47
CA GLU A 180 -5.72 -7.61 -0.66
C GLU A 180 -4.37 -7.94 -1.29
N SER A 181 -3.87 -9.13 -1.06
CA SER A 181 -2.54 -9.51 -1.52
C SER A 181 -2.54 -10.85 -2.28
N SER A 182 -1.54 -11.02 -3.12
CA SER A 182 -1.42 -12.22 -3.94
C SER A 182 -0.09 -12.97 -3.78
N ASN A 183 1.00 -12.31 -3.39
CA ASN A 183 2.34 -12.88 -3.34
C ASN A 183 3.12 -12.41 -2.13
N GLN A 184 4.17 -13.18 -1.75
CA GLN A 184 5.14 -12.78 -0.73
C GLN A 184 6.22 -11.88 -1.34
N SER A 185 6.46 -10.72 -0.76
CA SER A 185 7.56 -9.81 -1.13
C SER A 185 7.78 -8.77 -0.04
N THR A 186 8.58 -7.75 -0.34
CA THR A 186 8.78 -6.60 0.54
C THR A 186 7.54 -5.71 0.52
N ILE A 187 7.12 -5.30 1.68
CA ILE A 187 6.02 -4.36 1.91
C ILE A 187 6.50 -3.26 2.86
N ALA A 188 6.06 -2.04 2.66
CA ALA A 188 6.28 -0.94 3.60
C ALA A 188 5.01 -0.68 4.40
N TYR A 189 5.21 -0.34 5.66
CA TYR A 189 4.19 -0.05 6.63
C TYR A 189 4.55 1.21 7.40
N ASN A 190 3.61 2.12 7.58
CA ASN A 190 3.78 3.34 8.37
C ASN A 190 2.67 3.41 9.43
N PRO A 191 2.97 3.06 10.69
CA PRO A 191 2.02 3.15 11.78
C PRO A 191 2.02 4.58 12.34
N ALA A 192 0.83 5.17 12.45
CA ALA A 192 0.62 6.44 13.16
C ALA A 192 1.64 7.55 12.80
N LEU A 193 2.10 7.60 11.55
CA LEU A 193 3.10 8.57 11.07
C LEU A 193 4.49 8.49 11.75
N GLU A 194 4.82 7.34 12.33
CA GLU A 194 6.13 7.11 12.97
C GLU A 194 7.27 6.91 11.95
N GLY A 195 6.94 6.86 10.65
CA GLY A 195 7.85 6.60 9.56
C GLY A 195 7.62 5.22 8.92
N TRP A 196 8.23 5.01 7.76
CA TRP A 196 8.07 3.80 6.99
C TRP A 196 9.01 2.69 7.46
N PHE A 197 8.45 1.52 7.72
CA PHE A 197 9.17 0.28 8.01
C PHE A 197 8.93 -0.73 6.90
N THR A 198 9.90 -1.57 6.60
CA THR A 198 9.76 -2.62 5.60
C THR A 198 9.85 -4.02 6.24
N PHE A 199 9.07 -4.94 5.70
CA PHE A 199 9.09 -6.34 6.11
C PHE A 199 8.71 -7.23 4.92
N SER A 200 8.89 -8.53 5.04
CA SER A 200 8.43 -9.49 4.03
C SER A 200 7.08 -10.06 4.42
N GLY A 201 6.15 -10.07 3.49
CA GLY A 201 4.82 -10.59 3.73
C GLY A 201 3.99 -10.67 2.45
N ASN A 202 2.72 -10.96 2.59
CA ASN A 202 1.77 -10.84 1.49
C ASN A 202 1.72 -9.37 1.04
N VAL A 203 1.75 -9.14 -0.24
CA VAL A 203 1.82 -7.79 -0.79
C VAL A 203 0.47 -7.30 -1.30
N PRO A 204 0.18 -6.00 -1.21
CA PRO A 204 -0.99 -5.39 -1.81
C PRO A 204 -1.13 -5.75 -3.30
N ALA A 205 -2.36 -5.94 -3.76
CA ALA A 205 -2.67 -6.14 -5.17
C ALA A 205 -2.81 -4.77 -5.84
N VAL A 206 -1.81 -4.40 -6.64
CA VAL A 206 -1.71 -3.06 -7.24
C VAL A 206 -1.18 -3.12 -8.68
N GLY A 207 -1.35 -2.01 -9.38
CA GLY A 207 -0.75 -1.79 -10.69
C GLY A 207 -0.57 -0.32 -11.00
N ILE A 208 0.25 -0.06 -12.03
CA ILE A 208 0.50 1.26 -12.58
C ILE A 208 0.44 1.20 -14.09
N LEU A 209 -0.22 2.21 -14.69
CA LEU A 209 -0.52 2.27 -16.11
C LEU A 209 -0.11 3.63 -16.69
N GLN A 210 0.16 3.63 -18.02
CA GLN A 210 0.31 4.84 -18.80
C GLN A 210 -0.94 5.12 -19.61
#